data_287b325997e6163468b92089928bf5a5
#
_entry.id   287b325997e6163468b92089928bf5a5
#
_cell.length_a   1.000
_cell.length_b   1.000
_cell.length_c   1.000
_cell.angle_alpha   90.00
_cell.angle_beta   90.00
_cell.angle_gamma   90.00
#
_symmetry.space_group_name_H-M   'P 1'
#
loop_
_entity.id
_entity.type
_entity.pdbx_description
1 polymer ?
#
loop_
_entity_poly.entity_id
_entity_poly.type
_entity_poly.pdbx_seq_one_letter_code
_entity_poly.pdbx_strand_id
1 'polypeptide(L)'
;MRTRLGQREDLALPARIPQTVKRAIRLATATSVLGLGLVAPTALAGTTAHLEKPGWVRDSHRALGAHDPRSPITHVVIVMQENHSFDEYFGMLPREGQPKADGFTFDSAGRPINSNPLPGGKRQLVFHQDQPCSGPEAGQSWNNTHKEIDGGRMDGFAAIEPHSMSYYDKSDLPFYYSLANTFTLANRWFSSAPAQTYPNRRFLYAGTAYGNISTDTSSYFDAPPPHGTIMDEFAKYNVSWHDYVTDLPDTALIGSNLENHPSDYTSIAQFYADAKLGTLPDVSYVESEDGAAGIATDPVRDQVGAAMGGSEPQQVKNAFYWSDGTDEDEEDSDVRLGQAFVSRVVNAVMSGPDWQHTLLIWLYDEHGGFYDHVAVPSAIKPDNIPPALGPGDIKGGYDMYGVRVPAVVVSAWSKKHAVTNVVHDHTSVVAEIEELWNLPALTYRDANAADLSDFLDFRHETFAAPPTLAAPNSADLTSCHTT
;
A
#
# COMPACT_ATOMS: atom_id res chain seq x y z
N MET A 1 4.71 -63.69 -0.51
CA MET A 1 5.29 -64.19 0.75
C MET A 1 4.96 -63.10 1.78
N ARG A 2 3.81 -63.22 2.44
CA ARG A 2 3.59 -63.46 3.91
C ARG A 2 4.45 -62.51 4.78
N THR A 3 3.84 -61.55 5.39
CA THR A 3 3.09 -61.37 6.66
C THR A 3 3.97 -60.84 7.78
N ARG A 4 3.51 -59.76 8.42
CA ARG A 4 3.01 -59.59 9.82
C ARG A 4 2.95 -58.08 10.14
N LEU A 5 1.92 -57.49 10.46
CA LEU A 5 1.00 -57.30 11.60
C LEU A 5 1.66 -57.25 12.99
N GLY A 6 1.34 -56.19 13.69
CA GLY A 6 1.36 -56.02 15.16
C GLY A 6 2.11 -54.72 15.57
N GLN A 7 1.69 -53.88 16.48
CA GLN A 7 0.60 -53.88 17.47
C GLN A 7 0.37 -52.42 17.90
N ARG A 8 -0.85 -52.11 18.27
CA ARG A 8 -1.23 -50.90 19.01
C ARG A 8 -0.74 -51.02 20.46
N GLU A 9 -0.26 -49.93 21.01
CA GLU A 9 -0.27 -49.74 22.46
C GLU A 9 -1.01 -48.43 22.82
N ASP A 10 -2.13 -48.63 23.51
CA ASP A 10 -2.86 -47.63 24.25
C ASP A 10 -2.08 -47.28 25.52
N LEU A 11 -1.93 -46.01 25.83
CA LEU A 11 -1.52 -45.60 27.16
C LEU A 11 -2.37 -44.42 27.65
N ALA A 12 -2.92 -44.67 28.81
CA ALA A 12 -3.98 -44.00 29.53
C ALA A 12 -3.58 -42.63 30.11
N LEU A 13 -4.61 -41.79 30.28
CA LEU A 13 -4.62 -40.59 31.12
C LEU A 13 -4.47 -40.91 32.61
N PRO A 14 -3.87 -40.03 33.41
CA PRO A 14 -4.22 -39.91 34.84
C PRO A 14 -4.84 -38.57 35.23
N ALA A 15 -5.81 -38.72 36.00
CA ALA A 15 -6.64 -38.09 36.98
C ALA A 15 -6.27 -36.73 37.57
N ARG A 16 -7.30 -35.89 37.66
CA ARG A 16 -7.80 -34.96 38.67
C ARG A 16 -6.87 -34.44 39.80
N ILE A 17 -6.82 -33.15 39.92
CA ILE A 17 -6.35 -32.42 41.08
C ILE A 17 -7.55 -31.78 41.84
N PRO A 18 -7.60 -31.80 43.19
CA PRO A 18 -8.71 -31.27 43.99
C PRO A 18 -8.55 -29.77 44.37
N GLN A 19 -9.71 -29.13 44.50
CA GLN A 19 -9.87 -27.80 45.12
C GLN A 19 -9.79 -27.91 46.65
N THR A 20 -9.26 -26.87 47.28
CA THR A 20 -9.53 -26.24 48.58
C THR A 20 -8.27 -25.47 49.00
N VAL A 21 -8.27 -24.28 49.59
CA VAL A 21 -8.91 -23.74 50.78
C VAL A 21 -8.92 -22.21 50.78
N LYS A 22 -9.97 -21.64 51.34
CA LYS A 22 -10.26 -20.22 51.58
C LYS A 22 -9.63 -19.65 52.87
N ARG A 23 -9.59 -18.29 52.91
CA ARG A 23 -9.65 -17.34 54.08
C ARG A 23 -8.30 -16.86 54.62
N ALA A 24 -8.07 -15.60 54.51
CA ALA A 24 -8.40 -14.38 55.25
C ALA A 24 -7.36 -14.05 56.31
N ILE A 25 -6.94 -12.79 56.35
CA ILE A 25 -6.91 -11.91 57.57
C ILE A 25 -6.54 -10.48 57.13
N ARG A 26 -7.32 -9.50 57.63
CA ARG A 26 -7.06 -8.06 57.61
C ARG A 26 -6.05 -7.69 58.67
N LEU A 27 -5.20 -6.71 58.42
CA LEU A 27 -4.91 -5.64 59.39
C LEU A 27 -4.36 -4.40 58.69
N ALA A 28 -4.87 -3.26 59.07
CA ALA A 28 -4.49 -1.94 58.63
C ALA A 28 -3.30 -1.42 59.46
N THR A 29 -2.40 -0.69 58.78
CA THR A 29 -1.63 0.40 59.41
C THR A 29 -1.38 1.49 58.38
N ALA A 30 -1.82 2.69 58.74
CA ALA A 30 -1.61 3.90 57.99
C ALA A 30 -0.18 4.41 58.22
N THR A 31 0.50 4.80 57.15
CA THR A 31 1.60 5.77 57.26
C THR A 31 1.63 6.59 55.95
N SER A 32 1.46 7.89 56.15
CA SER A 32 1.48 8.94 55.16
C SER A 32 2.89 9.10 54.57
N VAL A 33 3.05 9.06 53.24
CA VAL A 33 4.20 9.65 52.55
C VAL A 33 3.68 10.33 51.29
N LEU A 34 4.12 11.57 51.11
CA LEU A 34 3.78 12.51 50.03
C LEU A 34 3.90 11.93 48.64
N GLY A 35 2.94 12.32 47.83
CA GLY A 35 2.76 11.86 46.48
C GLY A 35 3.74 12.41 45.47
N LEU A 36 4.10 11.55 44.56
CA LEU A 36 4.40 11.84 43.16
C LEU A 36 3.29 11.16 42.34
N GLY A 37 2.47 11.97 41.73
CA GLY A 37 1.35 11.49 40.93
C GLY A 37 1.82 10.79 39.66
N LEU A 38 1.83 9.47 39.72
CA LEU A 38 1.74 8.63 38.52
C LEU A 38 0.27 8.63 38.12
N VAL A 39 -0.04 9.40 37.08
CA VAL A 39 -1.31 9.25 36.36
C VAL A 39 -1.26 7.90 35.66
N ALA A 40 -1.85 6.90 36.26
CA ALA A 40 -2.15 5.66 35.55
C ALA A 40 -3.14 6.01 34.41
N PRO A 41 -2.95 5.54 33.19
CA PRO A 41 -3.98 5.68 32.17
C PRO A 41 -5.20 4.88 32.67
N THR A 42 -6.29 5.57 32.94
CA THR A 42 -7.60 4.96 33.08
C THR A 42 -7.89 4.27 31.75
N ALA A 43 -7.83 2.93 31.76
CA ALA A 43 -8.40 2.16 30.68
C ALA A 43 -9.87 2.56 30.57
N LEU A 44 -10.23 3.38 29.63
CA LEU A 44 -11.59 3.52 29.17
C LEU A 44 -12.05 2.10 28.82
N ALA A 45 -13.07 1.62 29.52
CA ALA A 45 -13.80 0.43 29.13
C ALA A 45 -14.33 0.71 27.71
N GLY A 46 -13.63 0.19 26.71
CA GLY A 46 -14.02 0.34 25.31
C GLY A 46 -15.40 -0.27 25.14
N THR A 47 -16.37 0.53 24.74
CA THR A 47 -17.45 0.04 23.91
C THR A 47 -16.79 -0.73 22.79
N THR A 48 -17.04 -2.03 22.67
CA THR A 48 -16.64 -2.80 21.50
C THR A 48 -17.26 -2.08 20.30
N ALA A 49 -16.44 -1.35 19.56
CA ALA A 49 -16.91 -0.71 18.34
C ALA A 49 -17.51 -1.81 17.47
N HIS A 50 -18.72 -1.62 17.00
CA HIS A 50 -19.36 -2.55 16.09
C HIS A 50 -18.60 -2.44 14.77
N LEU A 51 -17.94 -3.52 14.36
CA LEU A 51 -17.28 -3.58 13.05
C LEU A 51 -18.33 -3.86 11.98
N GLU A 52 -18.27 -3.08 10.92
CA GLU A 52 -19.03 -3.37 9.70
C GLU A 52 -18.48 -4.64 9.04
N LYS A 53 -19.33 -5.35 8.31
CA LYS A 53 -19.05 -6.70 7.81
C LYS A 53 -18.97 -6.72 6.30
N PRO A 54 -18.34 -7.73 5.70
CA PRO A 54 -18.44 -7.98 4.28
C PRO A 54 -19.91 -7.94 3.80
N GLY A 55 -20.14 -7.28 2.68
CA GLY A 55 -21.49 -7.02 2.15
C GLY A 55 -22.19 -5.79 2.75
N TRP A 56 -21.57 -5.08 3.69
CA TRP A 56 -22.07 -3.80 4.17
C TRP A 56 -22.01 -2.76 3.06
N VAL A 57 -23.00 -1.87 3.01
CA VAL A 57 -23.08 -0.77 2.05
C VAL A 57 -23.17 0.55 2.80
N ARG A 58 -22.50 1.57 2.32
CA ARG A 58 -22.39 2.86 3.00
C ARG A 58 -23.70 3.64 3.00
N ASP A 59 -24.51 3.52 1.94
CA ASP A 59 -25.82 4.14 1.87
C ASP A 59 -26.91 3.11 1.48
N SER A 60 -27.63 2.61 2.48
CA SER A 60 -28.71 1.64 2.28
C SER A 60 -29.91 2.17 1.51
N HIS A 61 -29.97 3.47 1.24
CA HIS A 61 -31.05 4.11 0.47
C HIS A 61 -30.69 4.36 -1.00
N ARG A 62 -29.40 4.26 -1.34
CA ARG A 62 -28.91 4.40 -2.71
C ARG A 62 -28.83 3.01 -3.37
N ALA A 63 -29.21 2.92 -4.63
CA ALA A 63 -29.07 1.66 -5.37
C ALA A 63 -27.59 1.26 -5.48
N LEU A 64 -27.32 -0.05 -5.47
CA LEU A 64 -25.98 -0.57 -5.70
C LEU A 64 -25.50 -0.22 -7.12
N GLY A 65 -24.25 0.20 -7.26
CA GLY A 65 -23.69 0.70 -8.51
C GLY A 65 -24.09 2.14 -8.86
N ALA A 66 -24.97 2.76 -8.08
CA ALA A 66 -25.34 4.15 -8.34
C ALA A 66 -24.31 5.12 -7.77
N HIS A 67 -23.82 6.02 -8.63
CA HIS A 67 -22.90 7.08 -8.21
C HIS A 67 -23.53 7.99 -7.14
N ASP A 68 -22.73 8.47 -6.20
CA ASP A 68 -23.17 9.45 -5.19
C ASP A 68 -23.37 10.84 -5.82
N PRO A 69 -24.64 11.32 -5.94
CA PRO A 69 -24.92 12.59 -6.56
C PRO A 69 -24.40 13.79 -5.76
N ARG A 70 -23.91 13.60 -4.54
CA ARG A 70 -23.30 14.63 -3.70
C ARG A 70 -21.81 14.82 -4.00
N SER A 71 -21.18 13.81 -4.60
CA SER A 71 -19.77 13.86 -4.99
C SER A 71 -19.63 14.43 -6.40
N PRO A 72 -18.74 15.40 -6.62
CA PRO A 72 -18.38 15.84 -7.96
C PRO A 72 -17.46 14.85 -8.70
N ILE A 73 -16.91 13.84 -7.99
CA ILE A 73 -15.93 12.88 -8.53
C ILE A 73 -16.69 11.76 -9.24
N THR A 74 -16.44 11.59 -10.52
CA THR A 74 -16.98 10.52 -11.37
C THR A 74 -15.90 9.61 -11.95
N HIS A 75 -14.62 9.96 -11.76
CA HIS A 75 -13.47 9.18 -12.21
C HIS A 75 -12.45 9.05 -11.08
N VAL A 76 -12.06 7.83 -10.77
CA VAL A 76 -10.95 7.52 -9.85
C VAL A 76 -9.80 6.95 -10.64
N VAL A 77 -8.64 7.57 -10.56
CA VAL A 77 -7.40 7.13 -11.18
C VAL A 77 -6.42 6.71 -10.09
N ILE A 78 -5.94 5.48 -10.15
CA ILE A 78 -5.05 4.89 -9.15
C ILE A 78 -3.71 4.64 -9.82
N VAL A 79 -2.64 5.20 -9.24
CA VAL A 79 -1.26 4.98 -9.66
C VAL A 79 -0.52 4.42 -8.46
N MET A 80 -0.31 3.11 -8.44
CA MET A 80 0.45 2.43 -7.40
C MET A 80 1.81 2.05 -7.98
N GLN A 81 2.86 2.53 -7.32
CA GLN A 81 4.24 2.20 -7.64
C GLN A 81 4.81 1.29 -6.55
N GLU A 82 6.03 0.85 -6.69
CA GLU A 82 6.75 0.00 -5.74
C GLU A 82 8.14 0.53 -5.44
N ASN A 83 8.53 0.30 -4.43
CA ASN A 83 8.90 -0.30 -3.21
C ASN A 83 9.61 0.77 -2.35
N HIS A 84 8.95 1.87 -1.97
CA HIS A 84 9.59 2.98 -1.25
C HIS A 84 8.85 3.42 -0.01
N SER A 85 9.59 3.72 1.07
CA SER A 85 9.02 4.22 2.31
C SER A 85 8.71 5.73 2.26
N PHE A 86 7.82 6.16 3.15
CA PHE A 86 7.52 7.59 3.30
C PHE A 86 8.78 8.40 3.70
N ASP A 87 9.58 7.92 4.65
CA ASP A 87 10.73 8.67 5.12
C ASP A 87 11.87 8.72 4.09
N GLU A 88 12.01 7.70 3.27
CA GLU A 88 13.02 7.72 2.19
C GLU A 88 12.73 8.83 1.19
N TYR A 89 11.46 9.01 0.80
CA TYR A 89 11.08 10.05 -0.17
C TYR A 89 10.78 11.39 0.49
N PHE A 90 10.10 11.40 1.62
CA PHE A 90 9.53 12.60 2.25
C PHE A 90 10.10 12.92 3.64
N GLY A 91 11.13 12.20 4.07
CA GLY A 91 11.81 12.49 5.33
C GLY A 91 12.32 13.92 5.45
N MET A 92 12.76 14.52 4.33
CA MET A 92 13.24 15.91 4.29
C MET A 92 12.11 16.94 4.09
N LEU A 93 10.90 16.52 3.75
CA LEU A 93 9.79 17.40 3.38
C LEU A 93 9.41 18.45 4.44
N PRO A 94 9.54 18.20 5.78
CA PRO A 94 9.32 19.23 6.79
C PRO A 94 10.21 20.47 6.65
N ARG A 95 11.39 20.32 6.05
CA ARG A 95 12.33 21.41 5.75
C ARG A 95 12.20 21.94 4.33
N GLU A 96 11.49 21.23 3.45
CA GLU A 96 11.49 21.48 2.01
C GLU A 96 10.10 21.77 1.44
N GLY A 97 9.29 22.41 2.27
CA GLY A 97 8.05 23.01 1.82
C GLY A 97 6.81 22.59 2.61
N GLN A 98 6.75 21.40 3.22
CA GLN A 98 5.59 20.96 3.99
C GLN A 98 5.94 20.77 5.49
N PRO A 99 5.93 21.84 6.30
CA PRO A 99 6.35 21.76 7.71
C PRO A 99 5.44 20.91 8.60
N LYS A 100 4.29 20.45 8.09
CA LYS A 100 3.36 19.56 8.78
C LYS A 100 3.57 18.09 8.41
N ALA A 101 4.41 17.80 7.43
CA ALA A 101 4.78 16.42 7.12
C ALA A 101 5.49 15.80 8.32
N ASP A 102 5.19 14.55 8.63
CA ASP A 102 5.81 13.80 9.70
C ASP A 102 7.01 13.01 9.16
N GLY A 103 8.07 13.75 8.81
CA GLY A 103 9.34 13.25 8.32
C GLY A 103 10.41 13.24 9.41
N PHE A 104 11.67 13.42 9.01
CA PHE A 104 12.82 13.34 9.92
C PHE A 104 12.82 14.36 11.04
N THR A 105 13.49 13.99 12.11
CA THR A 105 13.91 14.92 13.18
C THR A 105 15.26 15.54 12.80
N PHE A 106 15.43 16.83 13.10
CA PHE A 106 16.59 17.59 12.66
C PHE A 106 17.38 18.19 13.84
N ASP A 107 18.71 18.29 13.69
CA ASP A 107 19.56 19.04 14.59
C ASP A 107 19.42 20.57 14.37
N SER A 108 20.14 21.35 15.18
CA SER A 108 20.15 22.82 15.06
C SER A 108 20.75 23.35 13.75
N ALA A 109 21.51 22.54 13.03
CA ALA A 109 22.07 22.85 11.71
C ALA A 109 21.12 22.40 10.57
N GLY A 110 19.99 21.80 10.89
CA GLY A 110 19.01 21.33 9.92
C GLY A 110 19.35 19.96 9.28
N ARG A 111 20.27 19.21 9.86
CA ARG A 111 20.62 17.87 9.37
C ARG A 111 19.72 16.83 10.04
N PRO A 112 19.24 15.79 9.30
CA PRO A 112 18.47 14.74 9.89
C PRO A 112 19.30 13.92 10.88
N ILE A 113 18.70 13.52 12.00
CA ILE A 113 19.36 12.79 13.09
C ILE A 113 18.74 11.42 13.39
N ASN A 114 17.77 11.01 12.59
CA ASN A 114 17.19 9.67 12.69
C ASN A 114 18.28 8.61 12.49
N SER A 115 18.23 7.53 13.25
CA SER A 115 19.24 6.50 13.19
C SER A 115 18.77 5.18 13.74
N ASN A 116 19.30 4.09 13.22
CA ASN A 116 19.05 2.73 13.69
C ASN A 116 20.32 2.11 14.30
N PRO A 117 20.18 1.19 15.27
CA PRO A 117 21.32 0.47 15.83
C PRO A 117 21.92 -0.51 14.82
N LEU A 118 23.23 -0.66 14.89
CA LEU A 118 24.00 -1.68 14.17
C LEU A 118 24.55 -2.72 15.15
N PRO A 119 24.89 -3.93 14.69
CA PRO A 119 25.64 -4.89 15.47
C PRO A 119 26.92 -4.27 16.06
N GLY A 120 27.22 -4.57 17.33
CA GLY A 120 28.39 -4.02 18.01
C GLY A 120 28.20 -2.63 18.63
N GLY A 121 26.96 -2.14 18.75
CA GLY A 121 26.63 -0.92 19.48
C GLY A 121 26.86 0.39 18.73
N LYS A 122 27.18 0.32 17.45
CA LYS A 122 27.20 1.49 16.55
C LYS A 122 25.77 1.86 16.15
N ARG A 123 25.62 3.03 15.51
CA ARG A 123 24.35 3.44 14.90
C ARG A 123 24.61 3.90 13.47
N GLN A 124 23.68 3.54 12.58
CA GLN A 124 23.60 4.09 11.24
C GLN A 124 22.64 5.29 11.28
N LEU A 125 23.13 6.45 10.93
CA LEU A 125 22.30 7.62 10.65
C LEU A 125 21.64 7.48 9.27
N VAL A 126 20.50 8.11 9.09
CA VAL A 126 19.97 8.34 7.74
C VAL A 126 20.98 9.16 6.93
N PHE A 127 21.10 8.90 5.65
CA PHE A 127 22.04 9.57 4.76
C PHE A 127 21.43 9.84 3.39
N HIS A 128 21.83 10.95 2.79
CA HIS A 128 21.37 11.32 1.46
C HIS A 128 21.94 10.36 0.41
N GLN A 129 21.07 9.87 -0.48
CA GLN A 129 21.48 9.05 -1.62
C GLN A 129 21.92 9.95 -2.76
N ASP A 130 23.21 9.95 -3.05
CA ASP A 130 23.80 10.83 -4.08
C ASP A 130 23.54 10.33 -5.52
N GLN A 131 23.09 9.09 -5.66
CA GLN A 131 22.81 8.46 -6.96
C GLN A 131 21.30 8.28 -7.13
N PRO A 132 20.78 8.40 -8.35
CA PRO A 132 19.35 8.21 -8.59
C PRO A 132 18.91 6.74 -8.52
N CYS A 133 19.86 5.80 -8.53
CA CYS A 133 19.57 4.37 -8.39
C CYS A 133 19.29 4.04 -6.94
N SER A 134 18.16 3.41 -6.67
CA SER A 134 17.72 3.08 -5.31
C SER A 134 18.67 2.14 -4.57
N GLY A 135 19.56 1.46 -5.28
CA GLY A 135 20.56 0.56 -4.69
C GLY A 135 20.06 -0.87 -4.55
N PRO A 136 20.80 -1.74 -3.86
CA PRO A 136 20.42 -3.13 -3.73
C PRO A 136 19.13 -3.25 -2.91
N GLU A 137 18.32 -4.24 -3.29
CA GLU A 137 17.09 -4.62 -2.59
C GLU A 137 17.32 -4.69 -1.07
N ALA A 138 16.58 -3.90 -0.32
CA ALA A 138 16.55 -3.99 1.13
C ALA A 138 15.60 -5.11 1.57
N GLY A 139 15.48 -5.36 2.85
CA GLY A 139 14.77 -6.55 3.31
C GLY A 139 13.27 -6.37 3.42
N GLN A 140 12.48 -6.59 2.38
CA GLN A 140 11.02 -6.40 2.35
C GLN A 140 10.20 -7.67 2.67
N SER A 141 10.83 -8.83 2.89
CA SER A 141 10.11 -10.06 3.18
C SER A 141 9.31 -9.98 4.50
N TRP A 142 8.26 -10.81 4.64
CA TRP A 142 7.49 -10.94 5.89
C TRP A 142 8.36 -10.94 7.14
N ASN A 143 9.42 -11.76 7.13
CA ASN A 143 10.32 -11.87 8.28
C ASN A 143 11.18 -10.63 8.50
N ASN A 144 11.63 -10.00 7.43
CA ASN A 144 12.47 -8.81 7.54
C ASN A 144 11.64 -7.61 7.99
N THR A 145 10.49 -7.38 7.40
CA THR A 145 9.58 -6.30 7.80
C THR A 145 9.19 -6.40 9.28
N HIS A 146 8.92 -7.61 9.78
CA HIS A 146 8.67 -7.78 11.22
C HIS A 146 9.88 -7.45 12.11
N LYS A 147 11.11 -7.73 11.64
CA LYS A 147 12.34 -7.36 12.36
C LYS A 147 12.61 -5.86 12.28
N GLU A 148 12.33 -5.23 11.15
CA GLU A 148 12.45 -3.78 10.94
C GLU A 148 11.53 -3.01 11.85
N ILE A 149 10.26 -3.42 11.91
CA ILE A 149 9.26 -2.86 12.82
C ILE A 149 9.65 -3.08 14.29
N ASP A 150 10.27 -4.21 14.61
CA ASP A 150 10.77 -4.59 15.95
C ASP A 150 9.80 -4.26 17.10
N GLY A 151 8.56 -4.73 16.96
CA GLY A 151 7.51 -4.50 17.95
C GLY A 151 7.10 -3.03 18.09
N GLY A 152 7.27 -2.23 17.06
CA GLY A 152 6.92 -0.81 16.96
C GLY A 152 8.06 0.15 17.30
N ARG A 153 9.29 -0.34 17.52
CA ARG A 153 10.46 0.51 17.76
C ARG A 153 11.01 1.12 16.48
N MET A 154 10.71 0.54 15.34
CA MET A 154 11.19 0.98 14.01
C MET A 154 12.71 1.13 13.96
N ASP A 155 13.42 0.20 14.56
CA ASP A 155 14.87 0.29 14.73
C ASP A 155 15.65 -0.93 14.22
N GLY A 156 15.00 -1.81 13.45
CA GLY A 156 15.61 -3.01 12.90
C GLY A 156 16.19 -2.87 11.49
N PHE A 157 15.88 -1.81 10.76
CA PHE A 157 16.23 -1.63 9.35
C PHE A 157 17.74 -1.74 9.06
N ALA A 158 18.54 -0.89 9.68
CA ALA A 158 20.00 -0.89 9.46
C ALA A 158 20.70 -2.20 9.85
N ALA A 159 20.08 -3.01 10.71
CA ALA A 159 20.62 -4.31 11.09
C ALA A 159 20.41 -5.38 10.02
N ILE A 160 19.41 -5.21 9.17
CA ILE A 160 19.13 -6.05 8.01
C ILE A 160 20.00 -5.58 6.84
N GLU A 161 19.84 -4.34 6.43
CA GLU A 161 20.63 -3.72 5.37
C GLU A 161 20.91 -2.24 5.70
N PRO A 162 22.18 -1.85 5.91
CA PRO A 162 22.49 -0.45 6.23
C PRO A 162 22.06 0.56 5.18
N HIS A 163 21.93 0.15 3.91
CA HIS A 163 21.46 0.98 2.82
C HIS A 163 20.00 1.41 3.00
N SER A 164 19.18 0.64 3.69
CA SER A 164 17.81 0.99 4.04
C SER A 164 17.65 2.36 4.70
N MET A 165 18.73 2.94 5.23
CA MET A 165 18.74 4.25 5.87
C MET A 165 19.02 5.41 4.90
N SER A 166 19.05 5.15 3.60
CA SER A 166 19.17 6.19 2.56
C SER A 166 17.90 7.02 2.44
N TYR A 167 18.01 8.23 1.91
CA TYR A 167 16.86 9.06 1.56
C TYR A 167 17.17 9.96 0.36
N TYR A 168 16.11 10.36 -0.32
CA TYR A 168 16.11 11.39 -1.36
C TYR A 168 15.57 12.72 -0.83
N ASP A 169 15.94 13.81 -1.48
CA ASP A 169 15.42 15.14 -1.16
C ASP A 169 14.75 15.82 -2.37
N LYS A 170 14.36 17.07 -2.20
CA LYS A 170 13.70 17.85 -3.26
C LYS A 170 14.57 18.01 -4.51
N SER A 171 15.88 17.94 -4.41
CA SER A 171 16.77 18.06 -5.59
C SER A 171 16.77 16.80 -6.44
N ASP A 172 16.48 15.66 -5.84
CA ASP A 172 16.36 14.37 -6.53
C ASP A 172 14.95 14.17 -7.08
N LEU A 173 13.95 14.48 -6.27
CA LEU A 173 12.53 14.23 -6.54
C LEU A 173 11.68 15.51 -6.64
N PRO A 174 12.05 16.49 -7.50
CA PRO A 174 11.39 17.79 -7.55
C PRO A 174 9.90 17.70 -7.86
N PHE A 175 9.46 16.75 -8.69
CA PHE A 175 8.05 16.58 -9.03
C PHE A 175 7.25 16.03 -7.83
N TYR A 176 7.72 14.98 -7.15
CA TYR A 176 7.03 14.41 -6.00
C TYR A 176 6.95 15.40 -4.83
N TYR A 177 8.02 16.17 -4.57
CA TYR A 177 7.99 17.25 -3.60
C TYR A 177 7.00 18.37 -3.99
N SER A 178 6.92 18.70 -5.28
CA SER A 178 5.93 19.65 -5.78
C SER A 178 4.51 19.13 -5.59
N LEU A 179 4.28 17.85 -5.85
CA LEU A 179 3.00 17.18 -5.67
C LEU A 179 2.55 17.24 -4.19
N ALA A 180 3.40 16.77 -3.27
CA ALA A 180 3.14 16.79 -1.82
C ALA A 180 3.00 18.19 -1.23
N ASN A 181 3.69 19.19 -1.79
CA ASN A 181 3.57 20.58 -1.39
C ASN A 181 2.33 21.28 -1.95
N THR A 182 1.72 20.76 -2.99
CA THR A 182 0.57 21.39 -3.66
C THR A 182 -0.74 20.83 -3.15
N PHE A 183 -0.90 19.54 -3.17
CA PHE A 183 -2.12 18.80 -2.83
C PHE A 183 -2.13 18.32 -1.38
N THR A 184 -3.01 17.40 -1.05
CA THR A 184 -3.08 16.81 0.30
C THR A 184 -2.21 15.58 0.39
N LEU A 185 -1.22 15.64 1.27
CA LEU A 185 -0.30 14.55 1.61
C LEU A 185 -0.86 13.71 2.76
N ALA A 186 -0.70 12.40 2.68
CA ALA A 186 -0.97 11.49 3.79
C ALA A 186 0.26 11.32 4.70
N ASN A 187 0.17 11.71 5.97
CA ASN A 187 1.18 11.38 6.97
C ASN A 187 1.05 9.95 7.52
N ARG A 188 -0.05 9.28 7.25
CA ARG A 188 -0.40 7.99 7.87
C ARG A 188 -0.97 7.02 6.85
N TRP A 189 -0.36 6.94 5.67
CA TRP A 189 -0.63 5.87 4.74
C TRP A 189 0.34 4.72 4.99
N PHE A 190 -0.21 3.58 5.35
CA PHE A 190 0.57 2.37 5.64
C PHE A 190 0.32 1.33 4.55
N SER A 191 1.31 0.54 4.21
CA SER A 191 1.06 -0.67 3.44
C SER A 191 0.10 -1.59 4.23
N SER A 192 -0.71 -2.37 3.54
CA SER A 192 -1.84 -3.08 4.16
C SER A 192 -1.43 -4.24 5.07
N ALA A 193 -0.22 -4.78 4.84
CA ALA A 193 0.35 -5.86 5.62
C ALA A 193 1.88 -5.72 5.71
N PRO A 194 2.53 -6.27 6.76
CA PRO A 194 3.98 -6.32 6.86
C PRO A 194 4.56 -7.41 5.95
N ALA A 195 4.40 -7.24 4.65
CA ALA A 195 4.68 -8.22 3.60
C ALA A 195 5.13 -7.51 2.32
N GLN A 196 5.52 -8.29 1.33
CA GLN A 196 6.02 -7.83 0.03
C GLN A 196 4.90 -7.28 -0.87
N THR A 197 5.25 -6.95 -2.11
CA THR A 197 4.45 -6.36 -3.18
C THR A 197 3.11 -7.07 -3.39
N TYR A 198 3.09 -8.35 -3.76
CA TYR A 198 1.86 -9.05 -4.15
C TYR A 198 0.81 -9.12 -3.04
N PRO A 199 1.14 -9.45 -1.77
CA PRO A 199 0.19 -9.35 -0.68
C PRO A 199 -0.43 -7.96 -0.54
N ASN A 200 0.37 -6.90 -0.64
CA ASN A 200 -0.09 -5.52 -0.48
C ASN A 200 -0.98 -5.07 -1.63
N ARG A 201 -0.61 -5.35 -2.88
CA ARG A 201 -1.46 -5.06 -4.05
C ARG A 201 -2.78 -5.81 -4.01
N ARG A 202 -2.82 -7.06 -3.50
CA ARG A 202 -4.07 -7.82 -3.30
C ARG A 202 -5.06 -7.14 -2.35
N PHE A 203 -4.60 -6.39 -1.36
CA PHE A 203 -5.50 -5.59 -0.52
C PHE A 203 -6.21 -4.50 -1.33
N LEU A 204 -5.55 -3.90 -2.33
CA LEU A 204 -6.18 -2.94 -3.24
C LEU A 204 -7.25 -3.58 -4.13
N TYR A 205 -7.06 -4.84 -4.52
CA TYR A 205 -7.95 -5.50 -5.48
C TYR A 205 -9.05 -6.35 -4.82
N ALA A 206 -8.81 -6.87 -3.62
CA ALA A 206 -9.70 -7.82 -2.97
C ALA A 206 -9.96 -7.53 -1.48
N GLY A 207 -9.41 -6.45 -0.92
CA GLY A 207 -9.51 -6.15 0.51
C GLY A 207 -8.73 -7.11 1.42
N THR A 208 -7.99 -8.08 0.86
CA THR A 208 -7.29 -9.15 1.60
C THR A 208 -6.16 -9.75 0.77
N ALA A 209 -5.07 -10.15 1.43
CA ALA A 209 -4.04 -10.99 0.81
C ALA A 209 -4.38 -12.50 0.85
N TYR A 210 -5.47 -12.89 1.45
CA TYR A 210 -6.03 -14.26 1.58
C TYR A 210 -4.98 -15.37 1.74
N GLY A 211 -4.01 -15.15 2.61
CA GLY A 211 -2.95 -16.09 2.97
C GLY A 211 -1.58 -15.79 2.39
N ASN A 212 -1.49 -14.98 1.34
CA ASN A 212 -0.22 -14.66 0.70
C ASN A 212 0.63 -13.73 1.58
N ILE A 213 1.95 -13.99 1.64
CA ILE A 213 2.93 -13.20 2.42
C ILE A 213 4.16 -12.81 1.61
N SER A 214 4.25 -13.22 0.35
CA SER A 214 5.45 -13.04 -0.48
C SER A 214 5.10 -12.73 -1.93
N THR A 215 6.06 -12.16 -2.64
CA THR A 215 6.05 -12.00 -4.09
C THR A 215 6.42 -13.34 -4.74
N ASP A 216 5.47 -14.30 -4.69
CA ASP A 216 5.63 -15.61 -5.29
C ASP A 216 4.74 -15.72 -6.53
N THR A 217 5.37 -15.86 -7.69
CA THR A 217 4.69 -15.94 -8.98
C THR A 217 3.75 -17.15 -9.09
N SER A 218 3.96 -18.21 -8.32
CA SER A 218 2.99 -19.34 -8.27
C SER A 218 1.62 -18.88 -7.76
N SER A 219 1.58 -17.80 -7.01
CA SER A 219 0.36 -17.25 -6.43
C SER A 219 -0.62 -16.60 -7.43
N TYR A 220 -0.20 -16.34 -8.68
CA TYR A 220 -1.10 -15.97 -9.78
C TYR A 220 -2.17 -17.04 -10.06
N PHE A 221 -1.86 -18.28 -9.74
CA PHE A 221 -2.73 -19.45 -9.97
C PHE A 221 -3.48 -19.90 -8.73
N ASP A 222 -3.42 -19.13 -7.66
CA ASP A 222 -4.21 -19.39 -6.46
C ASP A 222 -5.71 -19.33 -6.77
N ALA A 223 -6.50 -20.04 -5.97
CA ALA A 223 -7.96 -19.85 -6.02
C ALA A 223 -8.31 -18.38 -5.75
N PRO A 224 -9.35 -17.86 -6.42
CA PRO A 224 -9.77 -16.47 -6.19
C PRO A 224 -10.14 -16.23 -4.73
N PRO A 225 -10.03 -14.97 -4.25
CA PRO A 225 -10.40 -14.64 -2.87
C PRO A 225 -11.87 -14.99 -2.61
N PRO A 226 -12.24 -15.45 -1.40
CA PRO A 226 -13.59 -15.99 -1.10
C PRO A 226 -14.74 -15.01 -1.35
N HIS A 227 -14.46 -13.70 -1.30
CA HIS A 227 -15.45 -12.64 -1.51
C HIS A 227 -15.39 -12.01 -2.91
N GLY A 228 -14.54 -12.57 -3.80
CA GLY A 228 -14.27 -11.99 -5.10
C GLY A 228 -13.33 -10.78 -5.02
N THR A 229 -13.31 -10.01 -6.07
CA THR A 229 -12.51 -8.80 -6.22
C THR A 229 -13.40 -7.58 -6.42
N ILE A 230 -12.83 -6.38 -6.30
CA ILE A 230 -13.57 -5.16 -6.62
C ILE A 230 -13.93 -5.10 -8.11
N MET A 231 -13.15 -5.75 -9.00
CA MET A 231 -13.44 -5.88 -10.43
C MET A 231 -14.70 -6.72 -10.67
N ASP A 232 -14.91 -7.78 -9.89
CA ASP A 232 -16.15 -8.56 -9.93
C ASP A 232 -17.37 -7.70 -9.53
N GLU A 233 -17.22 -6.83 -8.52
CA GLU A 233 -18.27 -5.90 -8.12
C GLU A 233 -18.51 -4.82 -9.21
N PHE A 234 -17.46 -4.33 -9.89
CA PHE A 234 -17.62 -3.42 -11.04
C PHE A 234 -18.48 -4.05 -12.13
N ALA A 235 -18.14 -5.25 -12.56
CA ALA A 235 -18.90 -5.96 -13.58
C ALA A 235 -20.35 -6.20 -13.15
N LYS A 236 -20.56 -6.58 -11.89
CA LYS A 236 -21.89 -6.88 -11.35
C LYS A 236 -22.81 -5.67 -11.23
N TYR A 237 -22.25 -4.50 -10.94
CA TYR A 237 -23.00 -3.27 -10.69
C TYR A 237 -22.84 -2.21 -11.78
N ASN A 238 -22.23 -2.55 -12.90
CA ASN A 238 -22.02 -1.70 -14.08
C ASN A 238 -21.21 -0.44 -13.78
N VAL A 239 -20.16 -0.55 -12.98
CA VAL A 239 -19.10 0.45 -12.84
C VAL A 239 -18.07 0.17 -13.92
N SER A 240 -17.81 1.14 -14.78
CA SER A 240 -16.82 0.97 -15.84
C SER A 240 -15.40 1.07 -15.31
N TRP A 241 -14.49 0.24 -15.81
CA TRP A 241 -13.10 0.31 -15.37
C TRP A 241 -12.14 -0.14 -16.48
N HIS A 242 -10.91 0.29 -16.35
CA HIS A 242 -9.79 -0.22 -17.16
C HIS A 242 -8.54 -0.36 -16.30
N ASP A 243 -7.75 -1.35 -16.67
CA ASP A 243 -6.35 -1.46 -16.29
C ASP A 243 -5.49 -1.03 -17.49
N TYR A 244 -4.78 0.08 -17.32
CA TYR A 244 -3.93 0.70 -18.33
C TYR A 244 -2.48 0.33 -18.06
N VAL A 245 -2.00 -0.63 -18.79
CA VAL A 245 -0.74 -1.31 -18.52
C VAL A 245 0.37 -0.92 -19.48
N THR A 246 1.58 -0.95 -18.99
CA THR A 246 2.81 -0.84 -19.78
C THR A 246 3.33 -2.22 -20.14
N ASP A 247 3.15 -3.20 -19.27
CA ASP A 247 3.57 -4.60 -19.44
C ASP A 247 2.57 -5.60 -18.81
N LEU A 248 2.95 -6.34 -17.74
CA LEU A 248 2.05 -7.25 -17.04
C LEU A 248 1.08 -6.48 -16.13
N PRO A 249 -0.22 -6.79 -16.20
CA PRO A 249 -1.17 -6.13 -15.31
C PRO A 249 -1.06 -6.64 -13.88
N ASP A 250 -0.86 -5.73 -12.93
CA ASP A 250 -0.84 -6.04 -11.51
C ASP A 250 -2.15 -6.61 -10.99
N THR A 251 -3.27 -6.15 -11.55
CA THR A 251 -4.57 -6.71 -11.19
C THR A 251 -4.68 -8.20 -11.52
N ALA A 252 -3.86 -8.72 -12.46
CA ALA A 252 -3.74 -10.15 -12.76
C ALA A 252 -2.99 -10.97 -11.70
N LEU A 253 -2.43 -10.33 -10.66
CA LEU A 253 -2.00 -11.02 -9.43
C LEU A 253 -3.11 -11.87 -8.80
N ILE A 254 -4.34 -11.58 -9.18
CA ILE A 254 -5.52 -12.42 -8.98
C ILE A 254 -5.96 -12.89 -10.36
N GLY A 255 -5.45 -14.04 -10.81
CA GLY A 255 -5.61 -14.51 -12.20
C GLY A 255 -7.04 -14.53 -12.71
N SER A 256 -8.03 -14.71 -11.83
CA SER A 256 -9.45 -14.63 -12.20
C SER A 256 -9.87 -13.24 -12.71
N ASN A 257 -9.18 -12.15 -12.36
CA ASN A 257 -9.50 -10.83 -12.88
C ASN A 257 -9.28 -10.80 -14.40
N LEU A 258 -8.12 -11.25 -14.86
CA LEU A 258 -7.80 -11.29 -16.27
C LEU A 258 -8.67 -12.31 -17.04
N GLU A 259 -8.95 -13.47 -16.43
CA GLU A 259 -9.81 -14.50 -17.01
C GLU A 259 -11.27 -14.04 -17.21
N ASN A 260 -11.81 -13.34 -16.22
CA ASN A 260 -13.21 -12.91 -16.20
C ASN A 260 -13.44 -11.59 -16.96
N HIS A 261 -12.45 -10.72 -17.02
CA HIS A 261 -12.56 -9.33 -17.51
C HIS A 261 -11.55 -8.96 -18.60
N PRO A 262 -11.27 -9.83 -19.59
CA PRO A 262 -10.17 -9.61 -20.55
C PRO A 262 -10.33 -8.38 -21.46
N SER A 263 -11.54 -7.80 -21.54
CA SER A 263 -11.81 -6.59 -22.33
C SER A 263 -11.44 -5.29 -21.63
N ASP A 264 -11.18 -5.35 -20.31
CA ASP A 264 -10.98 -4.16 -19.48
C ASP A 264 -9.49 -3.83 -19.32
N TYR A 265 -8.62 -4.59 -19.98
CA TYR A 265 -7.18 -4.37 -20.06
C TYR A 265 -6.80 -3.68 -21.35
N THR A 266 -6.01 -2.61 -21.25
CA THR A 266 -5.57 -1.83 -22.41
C THR A 266 -4.22 -1.17 -22.16
N SER A 267 -3.62 -0.57 -23.21
CA SER A 267 -2.29 0.02 -23.09
C SER A 267 -2.32 1.39 -22.39
N ILE A 268 -1.20 1.76 -21.78
CA ILE A 268 -0.97 3.11 -21.23
C ILE A 268 -1.19 4.22 -22.27
N ALA A 269 -0.94 3.96 -23.55
CA ALA A 269 -1.21 4.92 -24.63
C ALA A 269 -2.71 5.24 -24.75
N GLN A 270 -3.58 4.28 -24.46
CA GLN A 270 -5.03 4.50 -24.42
C GLN A 270 -5.42 5.39 -23.23
N PHE A 271 -4.77 5.23 -22.06
CA PHE A 271 -4.98 6.13 -20.93
C PHE A 271 -4.77 7.60 -21.32
N TYR A 272 -3.65 7.91 -21.97
CA TYR A 272 -3.37 9.27 -22.40
C TYR A 272 -4.39 9.79 -23.42
N ALA A 273 -4.89 8.91 -24.28
CA ALA A 273 -5.95 9.28 -25.24
C ALA A 273 -7.28 9.54 -24.51
N ASP A 274 -7.68 8.69 -23.59
CA ASP A 274 -8.93 8.80 -22.82
C ASP A 274 -8.92 10.02 -21.92
N ALA A 275 -7.85 10.24 -21.18
CA ALA A 275 -7.68 11.45 -20.36
C ALA A 275 -7.79 12.74 -21.19
N LYS A 276 -7.21 12.75 -22.39
CA LYS A 276 -7.27 13.90 -23.29
C LYS A 276 -8.66 14.13 -23.88
N LEU A 277 -9.41 13.07 -24.13
CA LEU A 277 -10.73 13.12 -24.78
C LEU A 277 -11.89 13.27 -23.79
N GLY A 278 -11.65 13.04 -22.49
CA GLY A 278 -12.70 12.98 -21.47
C GLY A 278 -13.52 11.69 -21.59
N THR A 279 -12.84 10.59 -21.78
CA THR A 279 -13.44 9.26 -21.93
C THR A 279 -12.86 8.23 -20.95
N LEU A 280 -12.25 8.70 -19.87
CA LEU A 280 -11.82 7.82 -18.78
C LEU A 280 -13.03 7.04 -18.23
N PRO A 281 -12.87 5.76 -17.87
CA PRO A 281 -13.92 5.02 -17.18
C PRO A 281 -14.14 5.56 -15.75
N ASP A 282 -15.10 4.99 -15.04
CA ASP A 282 -15.35 5.33 -13.63
C ASP A 282 -14.11 5.04 -12.76
N VAL A 283 -13.41 3.92 -13.00
CA VAL A 283 -12.18 3.55 -12.29
C VAL A 283 -11.07 3.19 -13.27
N SER A 284 -9.90 3.75 -13.08
CA SER A 284 -8.69 3.51 -13.87
C SER A 284 -7.56 3.06 -12.96
N TYR A 285 -7.04 1.87 -13.18
CA TYR A 285 -5.73 1.46 -12.67
C TYR A 285 -4.71 1.85 -13.73
N VAL A 286 -3.62 2.49 -13.33
CA VAL A 286 -2.59 2.98 -14.25
C VAL A 286 -1.24 2.52 -13.71
N GLU A 287 -0.66 1.57 -14.38
CA GLU A 287 0.47 0.82 -13.89
C GLU A 287 1.76 1.22 -14.62
N SER A 288 2.82 1.44 -13.83
CA SER A 288 4.17 1.58 -14.31
C SER A 288 4.72 0.22 -14.74
N GLU A 289 5.87 0.21 -15.35
CA GLU A 289 6.57 -0.99 -15.74
C GLU A 289 7.28 -1.61 -14.53
N ASP A 290 7.12 -2.92 -14.33
CA ASP A 290 7.84 -3.69 -13.31
C ASP A 290 9.22 -4.09 -13.85
N GLY A 291 10.25 -3.26 -13.76
CA GLY A 291 11.64 -3.62 -13.98
C GLY A 291 11.97 -4.22 -15.36
N ALA A 292 12.03 -3.42 -16.36
CA ALA A 292 11.93 -3.77 -17.77
C ALA A 292 13.02 -4.60 -18.42
N ALA A 293 14.18 -4.69 -17.88
CA ALA A 293 15.29 -5.35 -18.59
C ALA A 293 15.07 -6.86 -18.83
N GLY A 294 14.09 -7.45 -18.17
CA GLY A 294 13.77 -8.88 -18.22
C GLY A 294 12.53 -9.27 -19.01
N ILE A 295 11.63 -8.35 -19.31
CA ILE A 295 10.27 -8.67 -19.78
C ILE A 295 10.24 -9.46 -21.11
N ALA A 296 11.13 -9.19 -22.03
CA ALA A 296 11.22 -9.98 -23.26
C ALA A 296 11.54 -11.47 -23.03
N THR A 297 12.03 -11.82 -21.82
CA THR A 297 12.47 -13.16 -21.45
C THR A 297 11.91 -13.64 -20.11
N ASP A 298 10.97 -12.89 -19.48
CA ASP A 298 10.46 -13.21 -18.16
C ASP A 298 9.69 -14.55 -18.17
N PRO A 299 10.11 -15.53 -17.34
CA PRO A 299 9.41 -16.79 -17.20
C PRO A 299 7.98 -16.66 -16.65
N VAL A 300 7.65 -15.58 -15.94
CA VAL A 300 6.29 -15.29 -15.44
C VAL A 300 5.35 -15.01 -16.58
N ARG A 301 5.74 -14.17 -17.51
CA ARG A 301 4.98 -13.88 -18.72
C ARG A 301 4.63 -15.15 -19.48
N ASP A 302 5.64 -16.01 -19.70
CA ASP A 302 5.44 -17.28 -20.42
C ASP A 302 4.50 -18.21 -19.64
N GLN A 303 4.55 -18.20 -18.31
CA GLN A 303 3.67 -18.99 -17.44
C GLN A 303 2.24 -18.44 -17.44
N VAL A 304 2.06 -17.13 -17.29
CA VAL A 304 0.75 -16.47 -17.37
C VAL A 304 0.13 -16.71 -18.75
N GLY A 305 0.87 -16.46 -19.83
CA GLY A 305 0.42 -16.74 -21.19
C GLY A 305 0.09 -18.22 -21.43
N ALA A 306 0.85 -19.15 -20.83
CA ALA A 306 0.60 -20.57 -20.93
C ALA A 306 -0.63 -21.01 -20.11
N ALA A 307 -0.81 -20.48 -18.89
CA ALA A 307 -1.97 -20.74 -18.04
C ALA A 307 -3.27 -20.25 -18.64
N MET A 308 -3.23 -19.16 -19.38
CA MET A 308 -4.35 -18.63 -20.16
C MET A 308 -4.61 -19.41 -21.46
N GLY A 309 -3.96 -20.57 -21.65
CA GLY A 309 -4.13 -21.42 -22.84
C GLY A 309 -3.65 -20.78 -24.14
N GLY A 310 -2.71 -19.84 -24.07
CA GLY A 310 -2.25 -19.04 -25.20
C GLY A 310 -3.28 -18.06 -25.73
N SER A 311 -4.34 -17.81 -24.98
CA SER A 311 -5.44 -16.90 -25.34
C SER A 311 -5.31 -15.53 -24.66
N GLU A 312 -4.10 -15.16 -24.30
CA GLU A 312 -3.79 -13.81 -23.80
C GLU A 312 -4.50 -12.76 -24.71
N PRO A 313 -5.25 -11.83 -24.12
CA PRO A 313 -5.93 -10.80 -24.87
C PRO A 313 -4.96 -10.05 -25.79
N GLN A 314 -5.39 -9.71 -27.03
CA GLN A 314 -4.51 -9.03 -27.98
C GLN A 314 -4.06 -7.67 -27.44
N GLN A 315 -4.86 -7.06 -26.56
CA GLN A 315 -4.54 -5.82 -25.86
C GLN A 315 -3.33 -5.98 -24.94
N VAL A 316 -3.31 -7.05 -24.13
CA VAL A 316 -2.18 -7.39 -23.26
C VAL A 316 -0.94 -7.70 -24.10
N LYS A 317 -1.09 -8.52 -25.18
CA LYS A 317 0.01 -8.76 -26.12
C LYS A 317 0.56 -7.47 -26.74
N ASN A 318 -0.30 -6.51 -27.03
CA ASN A 318 0.12 -5.24 -27.57
C ASN A 318 0.81 -4.36 -26.51
N ALA A 319 0.37 -4.42 -25.25
CA ALA A 319 1.02 -3.69 -24.16
C ALA A 319 2.49 -4.06 -24.01
N PHE A 320 2.84 -5.34 -24.08
CA PHE A 320 4.23 -5.82 -24.03
C PHE A 320 5.18 -5.28 -25.11
N TYR A 321 4.66 -4.73 -26.19
CA TYR A 321 5.48 -4.12 -27.25
C TYR A 321 5.68 -2.61 -27.06
N TRP A 322 5.10 -2.00 -26.02
CA TRP A 322 5.13 -0.55 -25.79
C TRP A 322 6.04 -0.15 -24.64
N SER A 323 6.53 -1.13 -23.87
CA SER A 323 7.53 -0.89 -22.84
C SER A 323 8.83 -0.45 -23.51
N ASP A 324 9.29 0.75 -23.18
CA ASP A 324 10.57 1.28 -23.62
C ASP A 324 11.58 1.41 -22.46
N GLY A 325 11.25 0.84 -21.30
CA GLY A 325 12.08 0.90 -20.11
C GLY A 325 12.11 2.28 -19.44
N THR A 326 11.11 3.12 -19.71
CA THR A 326 11.12 4.51 -19.22
C THR A 326 10.21 4.75 -18.03
N ASP A 327 9.44 3.74 -17.61
CA ASP A 327 8.33 3.91 -16.68
C ASP A 327 8.54 3.22 -15.32
N GLU A 328 9.77 2.75 -15.05
CA GLU A 328 10.14 2.02 -13.84
C GLU A 328 10.25 2.91 -12.61
N ASP A 329 9.94 2.32 -11.45
CA ASP A 329 10.18 2.88 -10.13
C ASP A 329 10.38 1.78 -9.09
N GLU A 330 11.29 0.85 -9.35
CA GLU A 330 11.66 -0.25 -8.45
C GLU A 330 13.02 -0.02 -7.80
N GLU A 331 13.29 -0.78 -6.74
CA GLU A 331 14.63 -1.08 -6.27
C GLU A 331 15.52 -1.46 -7.45
N ASP A 332 16.76 -1.05 -7.47
CA ASP A 332 17.71 -1.20 -8.58
C ASP A 332 17.45 -0.31 -9.82
N SER A 333 16.34 0.43 -9.89
CA SER A 333 16.07 1.33 -11.00
C SER A 333 16.41 2.79 -10.70
N ASP A 334 16.26 3.63 -11.72
CA ASP A 334 16.44 5.07 -11.61
C ASP A 334 15.13 5.73 -11.16
N VAL A 335 15.02 6.11 -9.88
CA VAL A 335 13.81 6.74 -9.31
C VAL A 335 13.28 7.94 -10.09
N ARG A 336 14.09 8.53 -11.00
CA ARG A 336 13.65 9.59 -11.88
C ARG A 336 12.72 9.09 -13.00
N LEU A 337 12.78 7.79 -13.34
CA LEU A 337 11.91 7.17 -14.35
C LEU A 337 10.49 7.09 -13.81
N GLY A 338 10.28 6.52 -12.62
CA GLY A 338 8.99 6.49 -11.96
C GLY A 338 8.42 7.88 -11.72
N GLN A 339 9.28 8.83 -11.28
CA GLN A 339 8.87 10.23 -11.14
C GLN A 339 8.40 10.82 -12.49
N ALA A 340 9.09 10.53 -13.58
CA ALA A 340 8.70 10.98 -14.92
C ALA A 340 7.40 10.35 -15.38
N PHE A 341 7.19 9.06 -15.12
CA PHE A 341 5.94 8.35 -15.40
C PHE A 341 4.77 9.01 -14.68
N VAL A 342 4.83 9.14 -13.35
CA VAL A 342 3.75 9.76 -12.56
C VAL A 342 3.50 11.21 -13.01
N SER A 343 4.56 11.94 -13.37
CA SER A 343 4.41 13.30 -13.92
C SER A 343 3.60 13.31 -15.20
N ARG A 344 3.81 12.35 -16.11
CA ARG A 344 3.02 12.22 -17.36
C ARG A 344 1.55 11.91 -17.05
N VAL A 345 1.29 10.95 -16.15
CA VAL A 345 -0.06 10.54 -15.76
C VAL A 345 -0.82 11.69 -15.10
N VAL A 346 -0.23 12.33 -14.08
CA VAL A 346 -0.84 13.47 -13.37
C VAL A 346 -1.12 14.64 -14.32
N ASN A 347 -0.17 14.98 -15.20
CA ASN A 347 -0.36 16.06 -16.16
C ASN A 347 -1.42 15.72 -17.22
N ALA A 348 -1.56 14.46 -17.62
CA ALA A 348 -2.62 14.03 -18.52
C ALA A 348 -4.01 14.26 -17.90
N VAL A 349 -4.21 13.83 -16.65
CA VAL A 349 -5.45 14.06 -15.89
C VAL A 349 -5.70 15.55 -15.70
N MET A 350 -4.71 16.30 -15.23
CA MET A 350 -4.86 17.75 -14.97
C MET A 350 -5.18 18.55 -16.23
N SER A 351 -4.68 18.14 -17.39
CA SER A 351 -4.94 18.83 -18.66
C SER A 351 -6.18 18.32 -19.40
N GLY A 352 -6.78 17.24 -18.93
CA GLY A 352 -8.00 16.66 -19.49
C GLY A 352 -9.27 17.49 -19.16
N PRO A 353 -10.34 17.30 -19.94
CA PRO A 353 -11.61 18.02 -19.71
C PRO A 353 -12.30 17.59 -18.40
N ASP A 354 -12.00 16.40 -17.87
CA ASP A 354 -12.64 15.85 -16.67
C ASP A 354 -11.85 16.13 -15.39
N TRP A 355 -10.90 17.09 -15.42
CA TRP A 355 -10.11 17.47 -14.25
C TRP A 355 -10.97 17.72 -12.99
N GLN A 356 -12.09 18.44 -13.15
CA GLN A 356 -13.00 18.76 -12.04
C GLN A 356 -13.80 17.57 -11.53
N HIS A 357 -13.77 16.46 -12.24
CA HIS A 357 -14.51 15.25 -11.94
C HIS A 357 -13.61 14.05 -11.59
N THR A 358 -12.29 14.27 -11.58
CA THR A 358 -11.31 13.21 -11.34
C THR A 358 -10.66 13.35 -9.97
N LEU A 359 -10.58 12.20 -9.28
CA LEU A 359 -9.72 11.97 -8.14
C LEU A 359 -8.61 11.04 -8.60
N LEU A 360 -7.36 11.51 -8.54
CA LEU A 360 -6.20 10.67 -8.75
C LEU A 360 -5.52 10.43 -7.40
N ILE A 361 -5.20 9.19 -7.11
CA ILE A 361 -4.33 8.83 -5.99
C ILE A 361 -3.03 8.22 -6.51
N TRP A 362 -1.91 8.83 -6.11
CA TRP A 362 -0.58 8.28 -6.27
C TRP A 362 -0.11 7.75 -4.94
N LEU A 363 0.36 6.51 -4.92
CA LEU A 363 0.81 5.80 -3.72
C LEU A 363 1.83 4.71 -4.09
N TYR A 364 2.43 4.12 -3.04
CA TYR A 364 3.30 2.94 -3.13
C TYR A 364 2.64 1.73 -2.47
N ASP A 365 2.99 0.54 -2.92
CA ASP A 365 2.43 -0.72 -2.42
C ASP A 365 3.03 -1.12 -1.06
N GLU A 366 4.36 -1.03 -0.92
CA GLU A 366 5.06 -1.29 0.33
C GLU A 366 6.40 -0.54 0.38
N HIS A 367 7.23 -0.74 1.39
CA HIS A 367 8.36 0.15 1.74
C HIS A 367 9.70 -0.26 1.16
N GLY A 368 9.82 -1.36 0.40
CA GLY A 368 11.07 -1.84 -0.18
C GLY A 368 12.16 -2.19 0.83
N GLY A 369 11.84 -2.34 2.13
CA GLY A 369 12.81 -2.46 3.20
C GLY A 369 13.46 -1.14 3.63
N PHE A 370 13.05 0.01 3.05
CA PHE A 370 13.56 1.33 3.43
C PHE A 370 12.96 1.83 4.72
N TYR A 371 13.77 2.60 5.45
CA TYR A 371 13.47 3.08 6.79
C TYR A 371 12.28 4.03 6.84
N ASP A 372 11.45 3.82 7.84
CA ASP A 372 10.45 4.78 8.30
C ASP A 372 10.45 4.82 9.84
N HIS A 373 10.27 6.02 10.41
CA HIS A 373 10.34 6.20 11.86
C HIS A 373 9.01 6.00 12.59
N VAL A 374 7.90 5.98 11.86
CA VAL A 374 6.57 5.94 12.49
C VAL A 374 6.16 4.52 12.80
N ALA A 375 5.89 4.26 14.08
CA ALA A 375 5.40 2.96 14.52
C ALA A 375 4.10 2.56 13.81
N VAL A 376 4.06 1.33 13.31
CA VAL A 376 2.90 0.79 12.60
C VAL A 376 1.74 0.54 13.58
N PRO A 377 0.51 0.95 13.25
CA PRO A 377 -0.64 0.68 14.09
C PRO A 377 -1.17 -0.75 13.90
N SER A 378 -2.03 -1.18 14.83
CA SER A 378 -2.83 -2.38 14.62
C SER A 378 -3.86 -2.17 13.52
N ALA A 379 -4.20 -3.23 12.81
CA ALA A 379 -5.16 -3.24 11.71
C ALA A 379 -6.35 -4.17 12.00
N ILE A 380 -7.47 -3.93 11.35
CA ILE A 380 -8.60 -4.85 11.35
C ILE A 380 -8.24 -6.03 10.43
N LYS A 381 -8.43 -7.26 10.90
CA LYS A 381 -8.26 -8.44 10.04
C LYS A 381 -9.26 -8.41 8.91
N PRO A 382 -8.83 -8.63 7.67
CA PRO A 382 -9.74 -8.59 6.53
C PRO A 382 -10.78 -9.72 6.57
N ASP A 383 -10.34 -10.89 7.02
CA ASP A 383 -11.10 -12.13 7.04
C ASP A 383 -10.57 -13.12 8.09
N ASN A 384 -10.95 -14.38 7.99
CA ASN A 384 -10.48 -15.46 8.86
C ASN A 384 -9.36 -16.30 8.23
N ILE A 385 -8.79 -15.90 7.10
CA ILE A 385 -7.71 -16.60 6.44
C ILE A 385 -6.39 -16.10 7.01
N PRO A 386 -5.63 -16.93 7.74
CA PRO A 386 -4.36 -16.51 8.28
C PRO A 386 -3.27 -16.45 7.20
N PRO A 387 -2.17 -15.72 7.43
CA PRO A 387 -0.97 -15.82 6.60
C PRO A 387 -0.50 -17.28 6.50
N ALA A 388 -0.08 -17.70 5.31
CA ALA A 388 0.44 -19.05 5.04
C ALA A 388 1.90 -19.18 5.49
N LEU A 389 2.13 -19.15 6.80
CA LEU A 389 3.47 -19.17 7.40
C LEU A 389 4.12 -20.55 7.28
N GLY A 390 5.35 -20.56 6.78
CA GLY A 390 6.21 -21.72 6.73
C GLY A 390 7.03 -21.93 8.02
N PRO A 391 7.82 -23.03 8.08
CA PRO A 391 8.75 -23.27 9.17
C PRO A 391 9.83 -22.17 9.22
N GLY A 392 9.90 -21.44 10.33
CA GLY A 392 10.89 -20.37 10.52
C GLY A 392 10.33 -18.96 10.34
N ASP A 393 9.10 -18.84 9.83
CA ASP A 393 8.47 -17.54 9.72
C ASP A 393 8.08 -16.97 11.07
N ILE A 394 8.22 -15.67 11.20
CA ILE A 394 7.79 -14.92 12.37
C ILE A 394 6.27 -14.99 12.45
N LYS A 395 5.77 -15.38 13.61
CA LYS A 395 4.33 -15.49 13.85
C LYS A 395 3.69 -14.10 13.81
N GLY A 396 2.64 -13.99 13.06
CA GLY A 396 1.86 -12.76 12.88
C GLY A 396 0.52 -13.04 12.20
N GLY A 397 -0.21 -11.99 11.91
CA GLY A 397 -1.48 -12.02 11.20
C GLY A 397 -1.65 -10.73 10.41
N TYR A 398 -2.76 -10.62 9.67
CA TYR A 398 -3.14 -9.38 8.99
C TYR A 398 -3.84 -8.39 9.93
N ASP A 399 -3.50 -8.41 11.24
CA ASP A 399 -3.99 -7.51 12.28
C ASP A 399 -2.99 -6.39 12.64
N MET A 400 -1.99 -6.21 11.79
CA MET A 400 -1.03 -5.12 11.81
C MET A 400 -0.82 -4.62 10.38
N TYR A 401 -0.70 -3.31 10.20
CA TYR A 401 -0.27 -2.73 8.94
C TYR A 401 1.22 -3.00 8.69
N GLY A 402 1.68 -2.75 7.47
CA GLY A 402 3.11 -2.66 7.18
C GLY A 402 3.65 -1.23 7.42
N VAL A 403 4.82 -0.95 6.90
CA VAL A 403 5.49 0.34 7.05
C VAL A 403 4.79 1.43 6.22
N ARG A 404 4.95 2.70 6.59
CA ARG A 404 4.37 3.82 5.84
C ARG A 404 4.97 3.94 4.44
N VAL A 405 4.10 4.32 3.51
CA VAL A 405 4.46 4.59 2.12
C VAL A 405 4.02 6.00 1.72
N PRO A 406 4.63 6.61 0.69
CA PRO A 406 4.16 7.86 0.12
C PRO A 406 2.73 7.73 -0.41
N ALA A 407 1.88 8.74 -0.16
CA ALA A 407 0.57 8.85 -0.80
C ALA A 407 0.11 10.31 -0.89
N VAL A 408 -0.36 10.71 -2.07
CA VAL A 408 -0.92 12.05 -2.33
C VAL A 408 -2.19 11.93 -3.15
N VAL A 409 -3.24 12.64 -2.73
CA VAL A 409 -4.51 12.72 -3.47
C VAL A 409 -4.56 13.99 -4.29
N VAL A 410 -4.66 13.84 -5.61
CA VAL A 410 -4.65 14.88 -6.63
C VAL A 410 -6.06 15.05 -7.19
N SER A 411 -6.65 16.21 -6.99
CA SER A 411 -7.98 16.56 -7.51
C SER A 411 -8.17 18.07 -7.51
N ALA A 412 -9.11 18.55 -8.31
CA ALA A 412 -9.60 19.94 -8.22
C ALA A 412 -10.12 20.28 -6.81
N TRP A 413 -10.55 19.27 -6.06
CA TRP A 413 -11.13 19.35 -4.73
C TRP A 413 -10.15 19.06 -3.60
N SER A 414 -8.90 18.72 -3.88
CA SER A 414 -7.90 18.49 -2.83
C SER A 414 -7.68 19.75 -1.99
N LYS A 415 -7.53 19.58 -0.68
CA LYS A 415 -7.15 20.68 0.21
C LYS A 415 -5.73 21.13 -0.12
N LYS A 416 -5.57 22.43 -0.36
CA LYS A 416 -4.30 23.00 -0.79
C LYS A 416 -3.26 22.95 0.33
N HIS A 417 -2.07 22.44 0.00
CA HIS A 417 -0.93 22.40 0.91
C HIS A 417 -1.30 21.82 2.28
N ALA A 418 -2.09 20.74 2.24
CA ALA A 418 -2.64 20.12 3.42
C ALA A 418 -1.94 18.78 3.71
N VAL A 419 -2.08 18.33 4.95
CA VAL A 419 -1.61 17.04 5.41
C VAL A 419 -2.72 16.42 6.23
N THR A 420 -3.01 15.15 5.99
CA THR A 420 -3.91 14.36 6.83
C THR A 420 -3.12 13.43 7.75
N ASN A 421 -3.66 13.22 8.97
CA ASN A 421 -3.14 12.26 9.94
C ASN A 421 -4.12 11.11 10.21
N VAL A 422 -5.16 11.00 9.40
CA VAL A 422 -6.03 9.81 9.41
C VAL A 422 -5.21 8.62 8.94
N VAL A 423 -5.43 7.47 9.58
CA VAL A 423 -4.76 6.23 9.19
C VAL A 423 -5.46 5.68 7.95
N HIS A 424 -4.69 5.49 6.91
CA HIS A 424 -5.10 4.89 5.64
C HIS A 424 -4.23 3.69 5.30
N ASP A 425 -4.76 2.81 4.48
CA ASP A 425 -4.05 1.76 3.79
C ASP A 425 -4.68 1.55 2.38
N HIS A 426 -4.23 0.58 1.63
CA HIS A 426 -4.74 0.38 0.26
C HIS A 426 -6.25 0.11 0.22
N THR A 427 -6.81 -0.47 1.29
CA THR A 427 -8.27 -0.65 1.38
C THR A 427 -9.05 0.66 1.56
N SER A 428 -8.37 1.77 1.87
CA SER A 428 -8.98 3.11 1.84
C SER A 428 -9.38 3.54 0.43
N VAL A 429 -8.64 3.10 -0.60
CA VAL A 429 -9.02 3.32 -2.00
C VAL A 429 -10.26 2.51 -2.35
N VAL A 430 -10.32 1.24 -1.91
CA VAL A 430 -11.50 0.38 -2.07
C VAL A 430 -12.71 1.02 -1.40
N ALA A 431 -12.54 1.50 -0.16
CA ALA A 431 -13.59 2.17 0.61
C ALA A 431 -14.11 3.46 -0.06
N GLU A 432 -13.24 4.26 -0.71
CA GLU A 432 -13.66 5.42 -1.49
C GLU A 432 -14.49 5.02 -2.72
N ILE A 433 -14.05 4.00 -3.44
CA ILE A 433 -14.78 3.47 -4.59
C ILE A 433 -16.15 2.92 -4.16
N GLU A 434 -16.20 2.18 -3.06
CA GLU A 434 -17.44 1.68 -2.46
C GLU A 434 -18.39 2.82 -2.06
N GLU A 435 -17.86 3.91 -1.50
CA GLU A 435 -18.67 5.11 -1.19
C GLU A 435 -19.21 5.74 -2.46
N LEU A 436 -18.36 5.96 -3.48
CA LEU A 436 -18.74 6.66 -4.71
C LEU A 436 -19.86 5.91 -5.48
N TRP A 437 -19.77 4.61 -5.60
CA TRP A 437 -20.74 3.79 -6.35
C TRP A 437 -21.63 2.91 -5.49
N ASN A 438 -21.63 3.11 -4.18
CA ASN A 438 -22.42 2.34 -3.22
C ASN A 438 -22.28 0.83 -3.40
N LEU A 439 -21.02 0.37 -3.51
CA LEU A 439 -20.73 -1.05 -3.65
C LEU A 439 -20.71 -1.74 -2.27
N PRO A 440 -21.05 -3.04 -2.21
CA PRO A 440 -20.91 -3.80 -0.97
C PRO A 440 -19.44 -4.04 -0.64
N ALA A 441 -19.06 -3.81 0.61
CA ALA A 441 -17.71 -4.07 1.08
C ALA A 441 -17.31 -5.55 0.91
N LEU A 442 -16.06 -5.78 0.49
CA LEU A 442 -15.53 -7.12 0.22
C LEU A 442 -15.15 -7.84 1.50
N THR A 443 -14.53 -7.15 2.44
CA THR A 443 -13.95 -7.71 3.66
C THR A 443 -14.27 -6.87 4.90
N TYR A 444 -13.80 -7.31 6.06
CA TYR A 444 -13.87 -6.46 7.26
C TYR A 444 -12.90 -5.27 7.20
N ARG A 445 -11.81 -5.35 6.40
CA ARG A 445 -10.79 -4.30 6.32
C ARG A 445 -11.36 -3.08 5.59
N ASP A 446 -11.82 -3.22 4.36
CA ASP A 446 -12.40 -2.16 3.54
C ASP A 446 -13.72 -1.62 4.11
N ALA A 447 -14.58 -2.49 4.66
CA ALA A 447 -15.79 -2.08 5.35
C ALA A 447 -15.57 -1.07 6.49
N ASN A 448 -14.39 -1.11 7.12
CA ASN A 448 -14.03 -0.27 8.27
C ASN A 448 -12.82 0.65 8.00
N ALA A 449 -12.34 0.71 6.77
CA ALA A 449 -11.31 1.65 6.36
C ALA A 449 -11.90 3.07 6.27
N ALA A 450 -11.08 4.07 6.57
CA ALA A 450 -11.38 5.45 6.24
C ALA A 450 -11.38 5.61 4.71
N ASP A 451 -12.39 6.28 4.16
CA ASP A 451 -12.39 6.75 2.78
C ASP A 451 -11.45 7.94 2.58
N LEU A 452 -11.41 8.55 1.40
CA LEU A 452 -10.52 9.66 1.08
C LEU A 452 -11.13 11.05 1.32
N SER A 453 -12.28 11.15 1.99
CA SER A 453 -12.99 12.41 2.23
C SER A 453 -12.19 13.44 3.04
N ASP A 454 -11.26 12.98 3.89
CA ASP A 454 -10.38 13.86 4.67
C ASP A 454 -9.30 14.57 3.82
N PHE A 455 -9.04 14.12 2.59
CA PHE A 455 -8.17 14.79 1.62
C PHE A 455 -8.88 15.94 0.89
N LEU A 456 -10.22 15.93 0.82
CA LEU A 456 -11.03 16.72 -0.09
C LEU A 456 -11.83 17.80 0.64
N ASP A 457 -12.17 18.87 -0.07
CA ASP A 457 -13.16 19.88 0.37
C ASP A 457 -14.16 20.18 -0.76
N PHE A 458 -15.24 19.43 -0.82
CA PHE A 458 -16.28 19.61 -1.84
C PHE A 458 -17.09 20.91 -1.71
N ARG A 459 -16.85 21.72 -0.68
CA ARG A 459 -17.47 23.04 -0.53
C ARG A 459 -16.69 24.13 -1.25
N HIS A 460 -15.41 23.89 -1.51
CA HIS A 460 -14.52 24.86 -2.13
C HIS A 460 -13.62 24.15 -3.14
N GLU A 461 -13.89 24.36 -4.41
CA GLU A 461 -13.05 23.88 -5.49
C GLU A 461 -11.71 24.65 -5.47
N THR A 462 -10.73 24.03 -4.85
CA THR A 462 -9.42 24.67 -4.58
C THR A 462 -8.61 24.89 -5.86
N PHE A 463 -8.70 23.96 -6.80
CA PHE A 463 -7.92 23.94 -8.03
C PHE A 463 -8.84 23.89 -9.27
N ALA A 464 -9.76 24.87 -9.39
CA ALA A 464 -10.62 25.03 -10.58
C ALA A 464 -9.80 25.09 -11.88
N ALA A 465 -8.60 25.68 -11.81
CA ALA A 465 -7.57 25.55 -12.84
C ALA A 465 -6.42 24.71 -12.28
N PRO A 466 -5.92 23.74 -13.05
CA PRO A 466 -4.80 22.90 -12.62
C PRO A 466 -3.58 23.73 -12.21
N PRO A 467 -2.92 23.40 -11.09
CA PRO A 467 -1.69 24.07 -10.69
C PRO A 467 -0.52 23.66 -11.60
N THR A 468 0.52 24.49 -11.63
CA THR A 468 1.78 24.12 -12.27
C THR A 468 2.64 23.38 -11.25
N LEU A 469 3.08 22.18 -11.58
CA LEU A 469 4.01 21.38 -10.77
C LEU A 469 5.44 21.53 -11.31
N ALA A 470 6.42 21.22 -10.47
CA ALA A 470 7.81 21.14 -10.91
C ALA A 470 7.97 20.01 -11.93
N ALA A 471 8.84 20.19 -12.89
CA ALA A 471 9.20 19.09 -13.80
C ALA A 471 10.07 18.06 -13.06
N PRO A 472 9.97 16.77 -13.39
CA PRO A 472 10.91 15.76 -12.91
C PRO A 472 12.31 16.02 -13.46
N ASN A 473 13.32 15.48 -12.79
CA ASN A 473 14.67 15.44 -13.32
C ASN A 473 14.72 14.53 -14.56
N SER A 474 15.60 14.85 -15.50
CA SER A 474 15.82 13.95 -16.64
C SER A 474 16.52 12.67 -16.18
N ALA A 475 16.01 11.53 -16.61
CA ALA A 475 16.63 10.23 -16.40
C ALA A 475 17.50 9.83 -17.60
N ASP A 476 18.54 9.04 -17.35
CA ASP A 476 19.29 8.31 -18.36
C ASP A 476 19.02 6.82 -18.14
N LEU A 477 18.37 6.18 -19.12
CA LEU A 477 17.97 4.77 -19.07
C LEU A 477 19.12 3.79 -18.80
N THR A 478 20.37 4.23 -18.98
CA THR A 478 21.55 3.38 -18.79
C THR A 478 22.24 3.57 -17.44
N SER A 479 21.75 4.49 -16.60
CA SER A 479 22.51 4.91 -15.40
C SER A 479 22.57 3.86 -14.29
N CYS A 480 21.57 3.00 -14.16
CA CYS A 480 21.49 2.02 -13.07
C CYS A 480 21.91 0.58 -13.46
N HIS A 481 21.95 0.25 -14.72
CA HIS A 481 22.24 -1.11 -15.18
C HIS A 481 23.74 -1.42 -15.41
N THR A 482 24.66 -0.59 -14.98
CA THR A 482 26.12 -0.72 -15.29
C THR A 482 26.97 -1.27 -14.15
N THR A 483 26.42 -1.79 -13.09
CA THR A 483 27.14 -2.47 -12.01
C THR A 483 26.69 -3.92 -11.89
#